data_4e9e39e99f0be0932a863318f3ba1f42
#
_entry.id   4e9e39e99f0be0932a863318f3ba1f42
#
_cell.length_a   1.000
_cell.length_b   1.000
_cell.length_c   1.000
_cell.angle_alpha   90.00
_cell.angle_beta   90.00
_cell.angle_gamma   90.00
#
_symmetry.space_group_name_H-M   'P 1'
#
loop_
_entity.id
_entity.type
_entity.pdbx_description
1 polymer ?
#
loop_
_entity_poly.entity_id
_entity_poly.type
_entity_poly.pdbx_seq_one_letter_code
_entity_poly.pdbx_strand_id
1 'polypeptide(L)'
;MSLTTHEKDQPVALTINGLAVNAPAGMTLVEAAWHGGVPRVTGVGCLEGVCGSCRVMLRRGKEVAVGLACQTFVEDGIEVIFLPPASAPQHHYEISDFKDSWDIHARFHKIFPEASRCRHCHGCDKACPKGIAVEDGVAQAAAGRYREAGETFFECIMCELCDAACPELIAPAHVGLFSRRITAHFHLRPPNLINRLEELRQERTETCRNGDSEE
;
A
#
# COMPACT_ATOMS: atom_id res chain seq x y z
N MET A 1 41.07 -25.59 3.31
CA MET A 1 40.50 -24.96 4.50
C MET A 1 39.00 -25.30 4.49
N SER A 2 38.62 -26.24 5.33
CA SER A 2 37.28 -26.77 5.41
C SER A 2 36.41 -25.80 6.23
N LEU A 3 35.45 -25.15 5.61
CA LEU A 3 34.48 -24.32 6.31
C LEU A 3 33.52 -25.22 7.05
N THR A 4 33.57 -25.16 8.36
CA THR A 4 32.76 -25.93 9.29
C THR A 4 31.27 -25.55 9.11
N THR A 5 30.49 -26.53 8.69
CA THR A 5 29.03 -26.47 8.44
C THR A 5 28.15 -26.48 9.71
N HIS A 6 28.71 -26.19 10.90
CA HIS A 6 28.02 -26.40 12.18
C HIS A 6 27.35 -25.17 12.81
N GLU A 7 27.41 -24.00 12.18
CA GLU A 7 26.76 -22.80 12.77
C GLU A 7 25.33 -22.54 12.29
N LYS A 8 24.84 -23.27 11.29
CA LYS A 8 23.50 -23.03 10.69
C LYS A 8 22.33 -23.74 11.36
N ASP A 9 22.56 -24.62 12.31
CA ASP A 9 21.51 -25.48 12.89
C ASP A 9 21.03 -25.10 14.30
N GLN A 10 21.53 -24.02 14.88
CA GLN A 10 21.00 -23.59 16.19
C GLN A 10 19.68 -22.86 16.02
N PRO A 11 18.62 -23.30 16.72
CA PRO A 11 17.34 -22.62 16.68
C PRO A 11 17.48 -21.23 17.32
N VAL A 12 16.94 -20.25 16.65
CA VAL A 12 16.87 -18.85 17.09
C VAL A 12 15.55 -18.65 17.81
N ALA A 13 15.59 -18.16 19.05
CA ALA A 13 14.41 -17.87 19.84
C ALA A 13 13.95 -16.43 19.60
N LEU A 14 12.70 -16.25 19.19
CA LEU A 14 12.12 -14.94 18.93
C LEU A 14 10.64 -14.90 19.36
N THR A 15 10.09 -13.72 19.38
CA THR A 15 8.65 -13.54 19.66
C THR A 15 7.96 -12.96 18.43
N ILE A 16 6.89 -13.60 17.96
CA ILE A 16 6.09 -13.11 16.83
C ILE A 16 4.64 -12.96 17.25
N ASN A 17 4.10 -11.75 17.16
CA ASN A 17 2.74 -11.43 17.61
C ASN A 17 2.45 -11.85 19.05
N GLY A 18 3.46 -11.78 19.92
CA GLY A 18 3.38 -12.19 21.33
C GLY A 18 3.54 -13.70 21.58
N LEU A 19 3.74 -14.50 20.53
CA LEU A 19 3.99 -15.94 20.62
C LEU A 19 5.49 -16.22 20.56
N ALA A 20 6.00 -17.05 21.47
CA ALA A 20 7.37 -17.54 21.41
C ALA A 20 7.53 -18.52 20.25
N VAL A 21 8.51 -18.27 19.40
CA VAL A 21 8.83 -19.07 18.21
C VAL A 21 10.31 -19.46 18.27
N ASN A 22 10.59 -20.74 18.00
CA ASN A 22 11.95 -21.22 17.75
C ASN A 22 12.05 -21.56 16.27
N ALA A 23 12.92 -20.87 15.56
CA ALA A 23 13.09 -21.06 14.12
C ALA A 23 14.55 -21.35 13.77
N PRO A 24 14.82 -22.18 12.74
CA PRO A 24 16.16 -22.36 12.22
C PRO A 24 16.83 -21.04 11.85
N ALA A 25 18.12 -20.92 12.14
CA ALA A 25 18.89 -19.77 11.71
C ALA A 25 18.89 -19.64 10.18
N GLY A 26 18.81 -18.40 9.69
CA GLY A 26 18.79 -18.12 8.24
C GLY A 26 17.39 -18.13 7.61
N MET A 27 16.34 -18.41 8.36
CA MET A 27 14.97 -18.16 7.91
C MET A 27 14.65 -16.66 7.90
N THR A 28 13.79 -16.24 6.98
CA THR A 28 13.13 -14.93 7.06
C THR A 28 12.05 -14.94 8.14
N LEU A 29 11.65 -13.76 8.61
CA LEU A 29 10.58 -13.66 9.62
C LEU A 29 9.23 -14.20 9.14
N VAL A 30 8.96 -14.16 7.83
CA VAL A 30 7.77 -14.80 7.24
C VAL A 30 7.85 -16.30 7.36
N GLU A 31 8.98 -16.90 6.96
CA GLU A 31 9.21 -18.34 7.06
C GLU A 31 9.14 -18.83 8.51
N ALA A 32 9.76 -18.06 9.42
CA ALA A 32 9.71 -18.35 10.85
C ALA A 32 8.29 -18.28 11.43
N ALA A 33 7.48 -17.33 10.98
CA ALA A 33 6.08 -17.23 11.39
C ALA A 33 5.26 -18.44 10.92
N TRP A 34 5.46 -18.89 9.70
CA TRP A 34 4.81 -20.10 9.19
C TRP A 34 5.32 -21.38 9.85
N HIS A 35 6.63 -21.48 10.06
CA HIS A 35 7.25 -22.59 10.77
C HIS A 35 6.73 -22.71 12.21
N GLY A 36 6.58 -21.59 12.90
CA GLY A 36 6.04 -21.52 14.26
C GLY A 36 4.52 -21.61 14.36
N GLY A 37 3.81 -21.77 13.25
CA GLY A 37 2.35 -21.84 13.22
C GLY A 37 1.66 -20.57 13.73
N VAL A 38 2.29 -19.39 13.56
CA VAL A 38 1.73 -18.12 14.03
C VAL A 38 0.43 -17.81 13.28
N PRO A 39 -0.72 -17.70 13.98
CA PRO A 39 -1.99 -17.45 13.32
C PRO A 39 -2.04 -16.05 12.71
N ARG A 40 -2.80 -15.91 11.62
CA ARG A 40 -3.09 -14.62 10.96
C ARG A 40 -1.89 -13.92 10.31
N VAL A 41 -0.83 -14.62 9.99
CA VAL A 41 0.17 -14.11 9.06
C VAL A 41 -0.37 -14.28 7.65
N THR A 42 -1.24 -13.34 7.28
CA THR A 42 -1.97 -13.33 5.99
C THR A 42 -1.54 -12.12 5.17
N GLY A 43 -1.84 -12.13 3.89
CA GLY A 43 -1.56 -11.01 3.00
C GLY A 43 -0.10 -10.89 2.56
N VAL A 44 0.68 -11.95 2.75
CA VAL A 44 2.06 -11.99 2.24
C VAL A 44 2.01 -12.25 0.73
N GLY A 45 2.48 -11.27 -0.03
CA GLY A 45 2.37 -11.28 -1.49
C GLY A 45 3.63 -11.82 -2.19
N CYS A 46 4.53 -10.92 -2.61
CA CYS A 46 5.64 -11.25 -3.52
C CYS A 46 6.80 -12.04 -2.89
N LEU A 47 7.01 -11.98 -1.59
CA LEU A 47 8.17 -12.51 -0.84
C LEU A 47 9.55 -11.93 -1.26
N GLU A 48 9.56 -10.95 -2.15
CA GLU A 48 10.76 -10.34 -2.75
C GLU A 48 10.98 -8.89 -2.30
N GLY A 49 10.25 -8.41 -1.28
CA GLY A 49 10.40 -7.06 -0.76
C GLY A 49 9.72 -5.96 -1.59
N VAL A 50 8.95 -6.30 -2.60
CA VAL A 50 8.36 -5.34 -3.55
C VAL A 50 6.98 -4.85 -3.12
N CYS A 51 6.08 -5.77 -2.69
CA CYS A 51 4.67 -5.41 -2.45
C CYS A 51 4.41 -4.77 -1.08
N GLY A 52 5.31 -4.91 -0.11
CA GLY A 52 5.17 -4.35 1.23
C GLY A 52 4.07 -4.98 2.11
N SER A 53 3.37 -6.02 1.65
CA SER A 53 2.27 -6.64 2.42
C SER A 53 2.73 -7.38 3.67
N CYS A 54 4.00 -7.75 3.76
CA CYS A 54 4.62 -8.41 4.92
C CYS A 54 5.27 -7.43 5.92
N ARG A 55 4.66 -6.26 6.11
CA ARG A 55 5.18 -5.25 7.03
C ARG A 55 5.18 -5.74 8.46
N VAL A 56 6.27 -5.46 9.16
CA VAL A 56 6.44 -5.80 10.56
C VAL A 56 7.03 -4.63 11.34
N MET A 57 6.64 -4.54 12.59
CA MET A 57 7.36 -3.77 13.58
C MET A 57 8.38 -4.69 14.25
N LEU A 58 9.61 -4.26 14.30
CA LEU A 58 10.74 -4.99 14.86
C LEU A 58 11.20 -4.28 16.13
N ARG A 59 11.26 -4.98 17.26
CA ARG A 59 11.84 -4.46 18.48
C ARG A 59 13.10 -5.24 18.85
N ARG A 60 14.22 -4.52 18.93
CA ARG A 60 15.53 -5.01 19.39
C ARG A 60 15.91 -4.28 20.65
N GLY A 61 15.56 -4.84 21.80
CA GLY A 61 15.73 -4.15 23.08
C GLY A 61 14.93 -2.84 23.15
N LYS A 62 15.60 -1.69 23.11
CA LYS A 62 14.95 -0.36 23.12
C LYS A 62 14.70 0.22 21.73
N GLU A 63 15.28 -0.36 20.71
CA GLU A 63 15.13 0.12 19.32
C GLU A 63 13.89 -0.47 18.71
N VAL A 64 13.13 0.37 18.01
CA VAL A 64 11.95 -0.03 17.24
C VAL A 64 12.14 0.44 15.80
N ALA A 65 11.93 -0.46 14.85
CA ALA A 65 12.00 -0.20 13.43
C ALA A 65 10.82 -0.83 12.71
N VAL A 66 10.52 -0.35 11.51
CA VAL A 66 9.58 -0.99 10.58
C VAL A 66 10.39 -1.67 9.49
N GLY A 67 10.01 -2.88 9.14
CA GLY A 67 10.69 -3.67 8.12
C GLY A 67 9.73 -4.53 7.31
N LEU A 68 10.30 -5.30 6.39
CA LEU A 68 9.58 -6.31 5.61
C LEU A 68 10.00 -7.69 6.07
N ALA A 69 9.05 -8.47 6.55
CA ALA A 69 9.33 -9.80 7.12
C ALA A 69 9.95 -10.78 6.12
N CYS A 70 9.68 -10.63 4.83
CA CYS A 70 10.30 -11.43 3.78
C CYS A 70 11.76 -11.04 3.46
N GLN A 71 12.24 -9.91 3.97
CA GLN A 71 13.60 -9.41 3.75
C GLN A 71 14.42 -9.34 5.07
N THR A 72 13.79 -9.67 6.20
CA THR A 72 14.42 -9.64 7.51
C THR A 72 14.60 -11.06 8.00
N PHE A 73 15.83 -11.43 8.34
CA PHE A 73 16.15 -12.73 8.91
C PHE A 73 15.85 -12.80 10.40
N VAL A 74 15.67 -14.02 10.91
CA VAL A 74 15.50 -14.28 12.34
C VAL A 74 16.73 -13.85 13.12
N GLU A 75 16.51 -13.22 14.26
CA GLU A 75 17.53 -12.78 15.21
C GLU A 75 17.12 -13.20 16.63
N ASP A 76 18.07 -13.61 17.45
CA ASP A 76 17.77 -14.04 18.82
C ASP A 76 17.22 -12.89 19.67
N GLY A 77 16.14 -13.15 20.38
CA GLY A 77 15.46 -12.18 21.24
C GLY A 77 14.71 -11.05 20.53
N ILE A 78 14.62 -11.07 19.19
CA ILE A 78 13.85 -10.05 18.46
C ILE A 78 12.35 -10.24 18.75
N GLU A 79 11.64 -9.15 18.96
CA GLU A 79 10.18 -9.13 18.99
C GLU A 79 9.62 -8.56 17.69
N VAL A 80 8.72 -9.32 17.08
CA VAL A 80 8.13 -9.03 15.78
C VAL A 80 6.62 -8.92 15.92
N ILE A 81 6.07 -7.83 15.40
CA ILE A 81 4.63 -7.66 15.28
C ILE A 81 4.31 -7.50 13.80
N PHE A 82 3.59 -8.46 13.22
CA PHE A 82 3.02 -8.29 11.90
C PHE A 82 1.93 -7.22 12.00
N LEU A 83 2.15 -6.15 11.25
CA LEU A 83 1.15 -5.10 11.15
C LEU A 83 -0.03 -5.69 10.37
N PRO A 84 -1.26 -5.61 10.92
CA PRO A 84 -2.41 -6.02 10.15
C PRO A 84 -2.40 -5.25 8.84
N PRO A 85 -2.86 -5.86 7.73
CA PRO A 85 -3.14 -5.06 6.54
C PRO A 85 -3.98 -3.89 7.01
N ALA A 86 -3.58 -2.67 6.67
CA ALA A 86 -4.32 -1.49 7.05
C ALA A 86 -5.79 -1.78 6.74
N SER A 87 -6.67 -1.60 7.72
CA SER A 87 -8.09 -1.74 7.48
C SER A 87 -8.38 -0.88 6.25
N ALA A 88 -8.93 -1.50 5.20
CA ALA A 88 -9.15 -0.81 3.95
C ALA A 88 -9.76 0.55 4.27
N PRO A 89 -9.10 1.66 3.94
CA PRO A 89 -9.65 2.96 4.27
C PRO A 89 -11.02 3.03 3.63
N GLN A 90 -11.98 3.53 4.37
CA GLN A 90 -13.37 3.62 3.89
C GLN A 90 -13.52 4.83 2.95
N HIS A 91 -12.59 4.98 2.01
CA HIS A 91 -12.61 6.02 1.01
C HIS A 91 -13.40 5.51 -0.20
N HIS A 92 -14.72 5.73 -0.17
CA HIS A 92 -15.61 5.33 -1.25
C HIS A 92 -15.73 6.42 -2.30
N TYR A 93 -15.33 6.12 -3.51
CA TYR A 93 -15.49 7.01 -4.67
C TYR A 93 -15.46 6.21 -5.97
N GLU A 94 -16.23 6.67 -6.95
CA GLU A 94 -16.16 6.20 -8.33
C GLU A 94 -15.59 7.30 -9.21
N ILE A 95 -14.60 6.98 -10.03
CA ILE A 95 -13.91 7.97 -10.87
C ILE A 95 -14.84 8.58 -11.93
N SER A 96 -15.77 7.78 -12.44
CA SER A 96 -16.77 8.20 -13.41
C SER A 96 -17.77 9.24 -12.90
N ASP A 97 -17.88 9.39 -11.57
CA ASP A 97 -18.80 10.33 -10.95
C ASP A 97 -18.29 11.77 -10.91
N PHE A 98 -16.97 11.96 -11.14
CA PHE A 98 -16.36 13.29 -11.16
C PHE A 98 -16.55 13.94 -12.53
N LYS A 99 -17.00 15.20 -12.51
CA LYS A 99 -17.31 15.96 -13.73
C LYS A 99 -16.14 16.82 -14.19
N ASP A 100 -15.50 17.49 -13.26
CA ASP A 100 -14.42 18.45 -13.51
C ASP A 100 -13.50 18.62 -12.28
N SER A 101 -12.48 19.45 -12.43
CA SER A 101 -11.49 19.71 -11.38
C SER A 101 -12.09 20.34 -10.11
N TRP A 102 -13.16 21.12 -10.25
CA TRP A 102 -13.81 21.78 -9.12
C TRP A 102 -14.63 20.78 -8.31
N ASP A 103 -15.35 19.90 -8.99
CA ASP A 103 -16.08 18.80 -8.35
C ASP A 103 -15.13 17.84 -7.63
N ILE A 104 -14.00 17.50 -8.25
CA ILE A 104 -12.97 16.68 -7.62
C ILE A 104 -12.50 17.34 -6.32
N HIS A 105 -12.14 18.62 -6.36
CA HIS A 105 -11.63 19.33 -5.18
C HIS A 105 -12.67 19.43 -4.07
N ALA A 106 -13.91 19.77 -4.41
CA ALA A 106 -14.99 19.84 -3.45
C ALA A 106 -15.29 18.50 -2.75
N ARG A 107 -15.09 17.38 -3.46
CA ARG A 107 -15.33 16.03 -2.94
C ARG A 107 -14.10 15.43 -2.28
N PHE A 108 -12.88 15.82 -2.66
CA PHE A 108 -11.63 15.28 -2.10
C PHE A 108 -11.60 15.37 -0.57
N HIS A 109 -11.87 16.53 -0.01
CA HIS A 109 -11.87 16.72 1.44
C HIS A 109 -13.01 15.99 2.18
N LYS A 110 -14.03 15.53 1.45
CA LYS A 110 -15.07 14.64 2.00
C LYS A 110 -14.62 13.17 1.97
N ILE A 111 -13.86 12.79 0.93
CA ILE A 111 -13.33 11.44 0.76
C ILE A 111 -12.11 11.21 1.66
N PHE A 112 -11.23 12.22 1.76
CA PHE A 112 -9.99 12.20 2.54
C PHE A 112 -9.95 13.35 3.56
N PRO A 113 -10.86 13.40 4.54
CA PRO A 113 -10.91 14.50 5.51
C PRO A 113 -9.63 14.60 6.35
N GLU A 114 -8.93 13.48 6.53
CA GLU A 114 -7.67 13.40 7.25
C GLU A 114 -6.48 14.06 6.53
N ALA A 115 -6.53 14.20 5.20
CA ALA A 115 -5.45 14.79 4.42
C ALA A 115 -5.11 16.23 4.86
N SER A 116 -6.12 16.98 5.33
CA SER A 116 -5.94 18.35 5.82
C SER A 116 -5.20 18.45 7.18
N ARG A 117 -4.99 17.32 7.87
CA ARG A 117 -4.29 17.26 9.16
C ARG A 117 -2.78 17.02 9.01
N CYS A 118 -2.26 17.03 7.79
CA CYS A 118 -0.85 16.77 7.56
C CYS A 118 0.02 17.78 8.35
N ARG A 119 0.96 17.26 9.14
CA ARG A 119 1.91 18.07 9.94
C ARG A 119 3.21 18.37 9.22
N HIS A 120 3.35 17.97 7.98
CA HIS A 120 4.59 18.16 7.20
C HIS A 120 5.85 17.59 7.91
N CYS A 121 5.71 16.43 8.57
CA CYS A 121 6.76 15.82 9.39
C CYS A 121 7.72 14.91 8.59
N HIS A 122 7.47 14.66 7.31
CA HIS A 122 8.24 13.79 6.41
C HIS A 122 8.45 12.34 6.89
N GLY A 123 7.66 11.88 7.87
CA GLY A 123 7.71 10.50 8.32
C GLY A 123 7.35 9.49 7.22
N CYS A 124 6.38 9.84 6.39
CA CYS A 124 5.95 9.06 5.25
C CYS A 124 7.00 8.97 4.15
N ASP A 125 7.79 10.03 3.91
CA ASP A 125 8.88 10.04 2.93
C ASP A 125 9.98 9.07 3.36
N LYS A 126 10.37 9.13 4.65
CA LYS A 126 11.39 8.24 5.22
C LYS A 126 10.97 6.76 5.21
N ALA A 127 9.67 6.50 5.31
CA ALA A 127 9.11 5.16 5.28
C ALA A 127 8.98 4.61 3.85
N CYS A 128 9.07 5.45 2.82
CA CYS A 128 8.84 5.04 1.44
C CYS A 128 10.05 4.28 0.87
N PRO A 129 9.93 2.98 0.51
CA PRO A 129 11.03 2.21 -0.03
C PRO A 129 11.42 2.65 -1.45
N LYS A 130 10.56 3.41 -2.12
CA LYS A 130 10.80 3.97 -3.46
C LYS A 130 11.40 5.39 -3.42
N GLY A 131 11.56 5.97 -2.22
CA GLY A 131 12.08 7.33 -2.08
C GLY A 131 11.15 8.42 -2.65
N ILE A 132 9.85 8.14 -2.69
CA ILE A 132 8.85 9.12 -3.15
C ILE A 132 8.74 10.24 -2.11
N ALA A 133 8.62 11.49 -2.57
CA ALA A 133 8.26 12.63 -1.74
C ALA A 133 6.75 12.58 -1.41
N VAL A 134 6.39 11.66 -0.51
CA VAL A 134 4.99 11.30 -0.20
C VAL A 134 4.26 12.48 0.42
N GLU A 135 4.95 13.22 1.30
CA GLU A 135 4.40 14.41 1.95
C GLU A 135 4.00 15.46 0.92
N ASP A 136 4.91 15.78 -0.02
CA ASP A 136 4.64 16.71 -1.11
C ASP A 136 3.42 16.26 -1.93
N GLY A 137 3.34 14.97 -2.24
CA GLY A 137 2.21 14.41 -3.00
C GLY A 137 0.87 14.56 -2.26
N VAL A 138 0.85 14.36 -0.93
CA VAL A 138 -0.35 14.60 -0.10
C VAL A 138 -0.71 16.08 -0.08
N ALA A 139 0.27 16.98 0.08
CA ALA A 139 0.05 18.41 0.09
C ALA A 139 -0.46 18.92 -1.28
N GLN A 140 0.08 18.41 -2.38
CA GLN A 140 -0.39 18.69 -3.74
C GLN A 140 -1.85 18.27 -3.94
N ALA A 141 -2.21 17.06 -3.52
CA ALA A 141 -3.56 16.55 -3.62
C ALA A 141 -4.54 17.38 -2.77
N ALA A 142 -4.17 17.70 -1.53
CA ALA A 142 -4.96 18.56 -0.65
C ALA A 142 -5.16 19.97 -1.21
N ALA A 143 -4.20 20.47 -1.99
CA ALA A 143 -4.28 21.75 -2.71
C ALA A 143 -5.02 21.65 -4.06
N GLY A 144 -5.58 20.49 -4.43
CA GLY A 144 -6.28 20.30 -5.70
C GLY A 144 -5.38 20.11 -6.92
N ARG A 145 -4.07 19.96 -6.73
CA ARG A 145 -3.07 19.75 -7.79
C ARG A 145 -2.90 18.27 -8.08
N TYR A 146 -3.98 17.63 -8.55
CA TYR A 146 -4.04 16.17 -8.69
C TYR A 146 -3.10 15.61 -9.75
N ARG A 147 -2.80 16.38 -10.80
CA ARG A 147 -1.85 15.97 -11.83
C ARG A 147 -0.45 15.84 -11.24
N GLU A 148 0.02 16.88 -10.56
CA GLU A 148 1.34 16.87 -9.92
C GLU A 148 1.41 15.78 -8.85
N ALA A 149 0.37 15.64 -8.03
CA ALA A 149 0.29 14.54 -7.07
C ALA A 149 0.34 13.16 -7.75
N GLY A 150 -0.37 12.98 -8.86
CA GLY A 150 -0.34 11.76 -9.65
C GLY A 150 1.04 11.45 -10.22
N GLU A 151 1.78 12.46 -10.67
CA GLU A 151 3.15 12.36 -11.14
C GLU A 151 4.10 12.00 -9.97
N THR A 152 3.95 12.67 -8.82
CA THR A 152 4.72 12.37 -7.60
C THR A 152 4.54 10.91 -7.16
N PHE A 153 3.31 10.40 -7.18
CA PHE A 153 3.01 9.02 -6.78
C PHE A 153 3.12 8.00 -7.93
N PHE A 154 3.64 8.36 -9.09
CA PHE A 154 3.64 7.47 -10.25
C PHE A 154 4.28 6.10 -9.98
N GLU A 155 5.41 6.07 -9.29
CA GLU A 155 6.13 4.84 -8.95
C GLU A 155 5.63 4.15 -7.66
N CYS A 156 4.53 4.62 -7.07
CA CYS A 156 4.01 4.05 -5.83
C CYS A 156 3.50 2.61 -6.05
N ILE A 157 4.06 1.68 -5.28
CA ILE A 157 3.72 0.25 -5.29
C ILE A 157 2.61 -0.13 -4.30
N MET A 158 1.98 0.84 -3.67
CA MET A 158 0.90 0.62 -2.69
C MET A 158 1.29 -0.26 -1.49
N CYS A 159 2.53 -0.14 -1.03
CA CYS A 159 3.01 -0.91 0.13
C CYS A 159 2.46 -0.41 1.47
N GLU A 160 1.83 0.77 1.51
CA GLU A 160 1.19 1.40 2.69
C GLU A 160 2.13 1.65 3.89
N LEU A 161 3.46 1.54 3.72
CA LEU A 161 4.41 1.88 4.79
C LEU A 161 4.28 3.34 5.24
N CYS A 162 3.96 4.24 4.31
CA CYS A 162 3.70 5.64 4.60
C CYS A 162 2.43 5.84 5.45
N ASP A 163 1.40 4.99 5.26
CA ASP A 163 0.18 5.02 6.06
C ASP A 163 0.49 4.60 7.51
N ALA A 164 1.28 3.51 7.66
CA ALA A 164 1.71 3.04 8.98
C ALA A 164 2.62 4.03 9.71
N ALA A 165 3.39 4.85 8.98
CA ALA A 165 4.29 5.84 9.54
C ALA A 165 3.61 7.17 9.89
N CYS A 166 2.36 7.39 9.48
CA CYS A 166 1.68 8.66 9.66
C CYS A 166 1.10 8.81 11.07
N PRO A 167 1.56 9.79 11.88
CA PRO A 167 1.04 10.02 13.23
C PRO A 167 -0.40 10.57 13.23
N GLU A 168 -0.84 11.17 12.12
CA GLU A 168 -2.19 11.71 11.96
C GLU A 168 -3.17 10.70 11.34
N LEU A 169 -2.74 9.46 11.13
CA LEU A 169 -3.54 8.42 10.51
C LEU A 169 -4.10 8.81 9.14
N ILE A 170 -3.37 9.66 8.43
CA ILE A 170 -3.62 9.90 7.01
C ILE A 170 -3.27 8.60 6.26
N ALA A 171 -3.99 8.31 5.19
CA ALA A 171 -3.68 7.21 4.29
C ALA A 171 -2.98 7.74 3.00
N PRO A 172 -1.68 8.13 3.05
CA PRO A 172 -0.99 8.74 1.93
C PRO A 172 -0.96 7.87 0.68
N ALA A 173 -0.84 6.55 0.82
CA ALA A 173 -0.88 5.62 -0.30
C ALA A 173 -2.22 5.70 -1.05
N HIS A 174 -3.32 5.83 -0.33
CA HIS A 174 -4.66 5.94 -0.91
C HIS A 174 -4.91 7.31 -1.55
N VAL A 175 -4.40 8.39 -0.95
CA VAL A 175 -4.36 9.72 -1.59
C VAL A 175 -3.59 9.66 -2.91
N GLY A 176 -2.45 8.97 -2.92
CA GLY A 176 -1.65 8.73 -4.12
C GLY A 176 -2.40 7.92 -5.18
N LEU A 177 -3.08 6.85 -4.78
CA LEU A 177 -3.90 6.05 -5.69
C LEU A 177 -5.03 6.88 -6.31
N PHE A 178 -5.72 7.67 -5.49
CA PHE A 178 -6.77 8.59 -5.95
C PHE A 178 -6.20 9.56 -7.00
N SER A 179 -5.11 10.25 -6.68
CA SER A 179 -4.47 11.22 -7.57
C SER A 179 -4.05 10.61 -8.90
N ARG A 180 -3.46 9.41 -8.88
CA ARG A 180 -3.11 8.66 -10.09
C ARG A 180 -4.32 8.29 -10.94
N ARG A 181 -5.43 7.85 -10.31
CA ARG A 181 -6.67 7.52 -11.01
C ARG A 181 -7.32 8.74 -11.65
N ILE A 182 -7.35 9.87 -10.93
CA ILE A 182 -7.83 11.15 -11.46
C ILE A 182 -6.97 11.59 -12.65
N THR A 183 -5.65 11.56 -12.51
CA THR A 183 -4.72 11.91 -13.59
C THR A 183 -4.91 11.02 -14.81
N ALA A 184 -5.03 9.70 -14.61
CA ALA A 184 -5.28 8.78 -15.70
C ALA A 184 -6.61 9.03 -16.40
N HIS A 185 -7.66 9.33 -15.65
CA HIS A 185 -8.99 9.53 -16.21
C HIS A 185 -9.11 10.85 -16.99
N PHE A 186 -8.62 11.95 -16.43
CA PHE A 186 -8.85 13.28 -17.01
C PHE A 186 -7.72 13.78 -17.92
N HIS A 187 -6.50 13.28 -17.75
CA HIS A 187 -5.34 13.84 -18.43
C HIS A 187 -4.58 12.87 -19.34
N LEU A 188 -4.67 11.55 -19.08
CA LEU A 188 -3.87 10.57 -19.83
C LEU A 188 -4.67 9.66 -20.75
N ARG A 189 -6.01 9.72 -20.73
CA ARG A 189 -6.83 8.92 -21.65
C ARG A 189 -6.68 9.42 -23.09
N PRO A 190 -6.25 8.58 -24.02
CA PRO A 190 -6.21 8.96 -25.43
C PRO A 190 -7.64 9.26 -25.93
N PRO A 191 -7.86 10.30 -26.74
CA PRO A 191 -9.17 10.64 -27.31
C PRO A 191 -9.83 9.48 -28.03
N ASN A 192 -9.06 8.68 -28.77
CA ASN A 192 -9.55 7.48 -29.47
C ASN A 192 -10.10 6.40 -28.52
N LEU A 193 -9.54 6.26 -27.32
CA LEU A 193 -10.06 5.32 -26.32
C LEU A 193 -11.41 5.77 -25.79
N ILE A 194 -11.60 7.07 -25.57
CA ILE A 194 -12.88 7.63 -25.12
C ILE A 194 -13.95 7.39 -26.18
N ASN A 195 -13.67 7.73 -27.43
CA ASN A 195 -14.58 7.50 -28.56
C ASN A 195 -14.94 6.02 -28.68
N ARG A 196 -13.96 5.10 -28.57
CA ARG A 196 -14.23 3.67 -28.63
C ARG A 196 -15.08 3.17 -27.48
N LEU A 197 -14.89 3.71 -26.26
CA LEU A 197 -15.73 3.37 -25.11
C LEU A 197 -17.16 3.85 -25.28
N GLU A 198 -17.36 5.00 -25.91
CA GLU A 198 -18.70 5.54 -26.23
C GLU A 198 -19.39 4.68 -27.29
N GLU A 199 -18.68 4.31 -28.36
CA GLU A 199 -19.20 3.37 -29.38
C GLU A 199 -19.65 2.04 -28.73
N LEU A 200 -18.81 1.42 -27.91
CA LEU A 200 -19.15 0.16 -27.22
C LEU A 200 -20.36 0.29 -26.27
N ARG A 201 -20.53 1.44 -25.65
CA ARG A 201 -21.71 1.71 -24.82
C ARG A 201 -22.98 1.81 -25.67
N GLN A 202 -22.89 2.47 -26.81
CA GLN A 202 -24.02 2.59 -27.77
C GLN A 202 -24.40 1.22 -28.34
N GLU A 203 -23.43 0.45 -28.82
CA GLU A 203 -23.62 -0.93 -29.32
C GLU A 203 -24.34 -1.79 -28.28
N ARG A 204 -23.94 -1.71 -27.00
CA ARG A 204 -24.57 -2.47 -25.90
C ARG A 204 -26.01 -2.04 -25.64
N THR A 205 -26.30 -0.75 -25.74
CA THR A 205 -27.65 -0.22 -25.52
C THR A 205 -28.59 -0.62 -26.64
N GLU A 206 -28.10 -0.66 -27.88
CA GLU A 206 -28.84 -1.09 -29.06
C GLU A 206 -29.15 -2.61 -29.01
N THR A 207 -28.16 -3.40 -28.58
CA THR A 207 -28.33 -4.86 -28.45
C THR A 207 -29.39 -5.19 -27.39
N CYS A 208 -29.40 -4.46 -26.25
CA CYS A 208 -30.44 -4.64 -25.22
C CYS A 208 -31.83 -4.22 -25.69
N ARG A 209 -31.94 -3.17 -26.53
CA ARG A 209 -33.26 -2.74 -27.08
C ARG A 209 -33.79 -3.72 -28.13
N ASN A 210 -32.93 -4.33 -28.91
CA ASN A 210 -33.33 -5.26 -29.97
C ASN A 210 -33.61 -6.68 -29.43
N GLY A 211 -33.07 -7.03 -28.25
CA GLY A 211 -33.35 -8.30 -27.59
C GLY A 211 -34.70 -8.42 -26.91
N ASP A 212 -35.34 -7.28 -26.57
CA ASP A 212 -36.66 -7.23 -25.91
C ASP A 212 -37.84 -7.22 -26.90
N SER A 213 -37.56 -7.37 -28.20
CA SER A 213 -38.57 -7.34 -29.26
C SER A 213 -38.88 -8.70 -29.89
N GLU A 214 -38.37 -9.80 -29.34
CA GLU A 214 -38.61 -11.18 -29.80
C GLU A 214 -39.28 -12.08 -28.75
N GLU A 215 -40.18 -11.54 -27.92
CA GLU A 215 -41.14 -12.35 -27.14
C GLU A 215 -42.57 -12.02 -27.48
#